data_a50e69e278e786bcfd96fff511ed37c1
#
_entry.id   a50e69e278e786bcfd96fff511ed37c1
#
_cell.length_a   1.000
_cell.length_b   1.000
_cell.length_c   1.000
_cell.angle_alpha   90.00
_cell.angle_beta   90.00
_cell.angle_gamma   90.00
#
_symmetry.space_group_name_H-M   'P 1'
#
loop_
_entity.id
_entity.type
_entity.pdbx_description
1 polymer ?
#
loop_
_entity_poly.entity_id
_entity_poly.type
_entity_poly.pdbx_seq_one_letter_code
_entity_poly.pdbx_strand_id
1 'polypeptide(L)'
;GSLCSLYMTSRGHNVRIFEKRKDLRSEIISAGKSINLALSERGLTALKKVGVHEEVMKIAIPMYRRIMHDEKGILSEQEYGNPGQAIYSVSRAELNALMMELAEKKGAKLEFNQLCKDVDFDKSSVTFENTITNKEKTIDADIVIGADGALSEVRNKMVEKLKHEFKLHK
;
A
#
# COMPACT_ATOMS: atom_id res chain seq x y z
N GLY A 1 0.36 1.39 -3.66
CA GLY A 1 1.55 1.86 -4.40
C GLY A 1 2.62 0.80 -4.50
N SER A 2 3.31 0.46 -3.40
CA SER A 2 4.54 -0.37 -3.44
C SER A 2 4.37 -1.75 -4.09
N LEU A 3 3.29 -2.48 -3.80
CA LEU A 3 3.06 -3.77 -4.45
C LEU A 3 2.84 -3.62 -5.97
N CYS A 4 2.06 -2.61 -6.38
CA CYS A 4 1.86 -2.31 -7.80
C CYS A 4 3.19 -1.98 -8.49
N SER A 5 4.05 -1.19 -7.85
CA SER A 5 5.37 -0.86 -8.40
C SER A 5 6.24 -2.10 -8.60
N LEU A 6 6.21 -3.06 -7.68
CA LEU A 6 6.91 -4.34 -7.83
C LEU A 6 6.43 -5.12 -9.06
N TYR A 7 5.11 -5.12 -9.31
CA TYR A 7 4.56 -5.74 -10.52
C TYR A 7 5.02 -5.03 -11.80
N MET A 8 5.08 -3.70 -11.79
CA MET A 8 5.47 -2.94 -12.97
C MET A 8 6.97 -3.03 -13.23
N THR A 9 7.81 -2.90 -12.18
CA THR A 9 9.27 -3.04 -12.32
C THR A 9 9.68 -4.44 -12.79
N SER A 10 8.98 -5.49 -12.30
CA SER A 10 9.24 -6.86 -12.75
C SER A 10 8.92 -7.09 -14.24
N ARG A 11 8.17 -6.18 -14.87
CA ARG A 11 7.86 -6.16 -16.30
C ARG A 11 8.74 -5.19 -17.12
N GLY A 12 9.76 -4.63 -16.50
CA GLY A 12 10.71 -3.74 -17.16
C GLY A 12 10.27 -2.27 -17.26
N HIS A 13 9.18 -1.88 -16.59
CA HIS A 13 8.77 -0.47 -16.59
C HIS A 13 9.63 0.36 -15.64
N ASN A 14 9.91 1.61 -16.03
CA ASN A 14 10.53 2.61 -15.16
C ASN A 14 9.46 3.21 -14.26
N VAL A 15 9.51 2.90 -12.96
CA VAL A 15 8.45 3.25 -12.01
C VAL A 15 8.91 4.33 -11.05
N ARG A 16 8.11 5.38 -10.92
CA ARG A 16 8.26 6.41 -9.89
C ARG A 16 7.04 6.39 -8.96
N ILE A 17 7.28 6.45 -7.66
CA ILE A 17 6.23 6.50 -6.63
C ILE A 17 6.35 7.84 -5.92
N PHE A 18 5.24 8.56 -5.81
CA PHE A 18 5.15 9.82 -5.10
C PHE A 18 4.28 9.63 -3.86
N GLU A 19 4.79 9.97 -2.69
CA GLU A 19 4.09 9.88 -1.40
C GLU A 19 4.06 11.28 -0.75
N LYS A 20 2.88 11.72 -0.33
CA LYS A 20 2.69 13.04 0.29
C LYS A 20 3.33 13.18 1.67
N ARG A 21 3.48 12.07 2.38
CA ARG A 21 4.10 12.04 3.71
C ARG A 21 5.61 11.90 3.58
N LYS A 22 6.31 12.19 4.68
CA LYS A 22 7.73 11.86 4.81
C LYS A 22 7.96 10.36 4.80
N ASP A 23 9.19 9.96 4.58
CA ASP A 23 9.57 8.56 4.62
C ASP A 23 9.32 7.99 6.03
N LEU A 24 8.40 7.05 6.13
CA LEU A 24 8.06 6.44 7.42
C LEU A 24 9.22 5.63 8.02
N ARG A 25 10.19 5.23 7.21
CA ARG A 25 11.39 4.48 7.65
C ARG A 25 12.38 5.37 8.41
N SER A 26 12.29 6.70 8.23
CA SER A 26 13.11 7.68 8.97
C SER A 26 12.65 7.92 10.40
N GLU A 27 11.50 7.39 10.79
CA GLU A 27 10.96 7.51 12.14
C GLU A 27 11.03 6.18 12.87
N ILE A 28 11.27 6.24 14.17
CA ILE A 28 11.09 5.08 15.04
C ILE A 28 9.60 4.76 15.03
N ILE A 29 9.24 3.61 14.49
CA ILE A 29 7.87 3.10 14.51
C ILE A 29 7.50 2.89 15.97
N SER A 30 6.78 3.84 16.57
CA SER A 30 6.42 3.73 17.98
C SER A 30 5.46 2.56 18.15
N ALA A 31 5.86 1.60 18.98
CA ALA A 31 5.00 0.49 19.38
C ALA A 31 3.67 1.04 19.92
N GLY A 32 2.56 0.48 19.44
CA GLY A 32 1.21 0.85 19.89
C GLY A 32 0.40 1.75 18.96
N LYS A 33 1.01 2.39 17.94
CA LYS A 33 0.26 3.19 16.93
C LYS A 33 0.00 2.45 15.62
N SER A 34 0.58 1.27 15.42
CA SER A 34 0.36 0.47 14.22
C SER A 34 -0.68 -0.61 14.48
N ILE A 35 -1.64 -0.72 13.57
CA ILE A 35 -2.62 -1.80 13.55
C ILE A 35 -1.98 -3.02 12.89
N ASN A 36 -2.12 -4.20 13.50
CA ASN A 36 -1.76 -5.44 12.86
C ASN A 36 -2.78 -5.79 11.77
N LEU A 37 -2.27 -6.27 10.66
CA LEU A 37 -3.07 -6.76 9.54
C LEU A 37 -3.14 -8.28 9.60
N ALA A 38 -4.27 -8.83 9.18
CA ALA A 38 -4.41 -10.26 8.92
C ALA A 38 -4.13 -10.52 7.43
N LEU A 39 -2.97 -11.06 7.13
CA LEU A 39 -2.55 -11.42 5.78
C LEU A 39 -3.10 -12.82 5.45
N SER A 40 -4.03 -12.89 4.52
CA SER A 40 -4.66 -14.12 4.04
C SER A 40 -4.01 -14.63 2.75
N GLU A 41 -4.44 -15.80 2.28
CA GLU A 41 -3.93 -16.41 1.03
C GLU A 41 -4.01 -15.46 -0.19
N ARG A 42 -5.01 -14.58 -0.27
CA ARG A 42 -5.07 -13.56 -1.34
C ARG A 42 -3.86 -12.64 -1.34
N GLY A 43 -3.48 -12.17 -0.15
CA GLY A 43 -2.29 -11.32 0.01
C GLY A 43 -1.01 -12.10 -0.28
N LEU A 44 -0.90 -13.31 0.26
CA LEU A 44 0.26 -14.19 0.03
C LEU A 44 0.45 -14.51 -1.46
N THR A 45 -0.63 -14.82 -2.17
CA THR A 45 -0.59 -15.06 -3.63
C THR A 45 -0.05 -13.84 -4.38
N ALA A 46 -0.48 -12.63 -4.01
CA ALA A 46 0.01 -11.41 -4.64
C ALA A 46 1.52 -11.19 -4.39
N LEU A 47 1.99 -11.47 -3.17
CA LEU A 47 3.41 -11.38 -2.80
C LEU A 47 4.27 -12.44 -3.51
N LYS A 48 3.76 -13.69 -3.61
CA LYS A 48 4.41 -14.78 -4.37
C LYS A 48 4.64 -14.40 -5.83
N LYS A 49 3.62 -13.80 -6.47
CA LYS A 49 3.70 -13.39 -7.89
C LYS A 49 4.80 -12.37 -8.19
N VAL A 50 5.19 -11.55 -7.23
CA VAL A 50 6.29 -10.57 -7.39
C VAL A 50 7.59 -11.00 -6.72
N GLY A 51 7.62 -12.22 -6.15
CA GLY A 51 8.82 -12.82 -5.59
C GLY A 51 9.30 -12.16 -4.29
N VAL A 52 8.37 -11.66 -3.45
CA VAL A 52 8.69 -11.02 -2.16
C VAL A 52 8.03 -11.73 -0.96
N HIS A 53 7.40 -12.86 -1.20
CA HIS A 53 6.73 -13.65 -0.18
C HIS A 53 7.64 -13.99 1.00
N GLU A 54 8.83 -14.54 0.72
CA GLU A 54 9.76 -14.99 1.74
C GLU A 54 10.23 -13.85 2.66
N GLU A 55 10.44 -12.67 2.10
CA GLU A 55 10.83 -11.50 2.88
C GLU A 55 9.71 -11.06 3.84
N VAL A 56 8.46 -11.10 3.38
CA VAL A 56 7.30 -10.76 4.20
C VAL A 56 7.07 -11.80 5.29
N MET A 57 7.31 -13.08 5.00
CA MET A 57 7.16 -14.16 5.98
C MET A 57 8.14 -14.06 7.16
N LYS A 58 9.27 -13.37 7.00
CA LYS A 58 10.21 -13.13 8.11
C LYS A 58 9.65 -12.22 9.21
N ILE A 59 8.68 -11.37 8.87
CA ILE A 59 8.04 -10.43 9.82
C ILE A 59 6.60 -10.81 10.17
N ALA A 60 6.09 -11.91 9.62
CA ALA A 60 4.72 -12.36 9.78
C ALA A 60 4.62 -13.46 10.82
N ILE A 61 3.60 -13.39 11.67
CA ILE A 61 3.34 -14.37 12.73
C ILE A 61 2.13 -15.22 12.35
N PRO A 62 2.26 -16.57 12.26
CA PRO A 62 1.13 -17.42 11.90
C PRO A 62 0.07 -17.46 12.99
N MET A 63 -1.18 -17.36 12.58
CA MET A 63 -2.37 -17.55 13.42
C MET A 63 -3.19 -18.68 12.84
N TYR A 64 -3.30 -19.78 13.58
CA TYR A 64 -4.01 -20.97 13.13
C TYR A 64 -5.49 -20.92 13.49
N ARG A 65 -5.82 -20.29 14.61
CA ARG A 65 -7.18 -20.24 15.16
C ARG A 65 -7.44 -18.91 15.88
N ARG A 66 -8.70 -18.59 16.06
CA ARG A 66 -9.16 -17.54 16.98
C ARG A 66 -9.84 -18.17 18.19
N ILE A 67 -9.66 -17.53 19.34
CA ILE A 67 -10.35 -17.90 20.59
C ILE A 67 -11.50 -16.90 20.75
N MET A 68 -12.71 -17.42 20.93
CA MET A 68 -13.90 -16.64 21.19
C MET A 68 -14.30 -16.81 22.65
N HIS A 69 -14.71 -15.70 23.25
CA HIS A 69 -15.27 -15.66 24.59
C HIS A 69 -16.77 -15.39 24.47
N ASP A 70 -17.61 -16.22 25.04
CA ASP A 70 -19.04 -15.94 25.15
C ASP A 70 -19.34 -14.98 26.33
N GLU A 71 -20.59 -14.58 26.47
CA GLU A 71 -21.03 -13.70 27.56
C GLU A 71 -20.85 -14.33 28.97
N LYS A 72 -20.69 -15.63 29.06
CA LYS A 72 -20.44 -16.38 30.33
C LYS A 72 -18.95 -16.65 30.56
N GLY A 73 -18.07 -16.18 29.65
CA GLY A 73 -16.65 -16.43 29.72
C GLY A 73 -16.21 -17.82 29.26
N ILE A 74 -17.09 -18.58 28.61
CA ILE A 74 -16.75 -19.89 28.06
C ILE A 74 -15.93 -19.69 26.80
N LEU A 75 -14.81 -20.41 26.71
CA LEU A 75 -13.90 -20.32 25.54
C LEU A 75 -14.32 -21.33 24.49
N SER A 76 -14.30 -20.87 23.25
CA SER A 76 -14.38 -21.72 22.05
C SER A 76 -13.31 -21.35 21.05
N GLU A 77 -12.86 -22.33 20.28
CA GLU A 77 -11.83 -22.13 19.25
C GLU A 77 -12.43 -22.29 17.87
N GLN A 78 -11.98 -21.46 16.92
CA GLN A 78 -12.33 -21.56 15.52
C GLN A 78 -11.08 -21.49 14.67
N GLU A 79 -10.80 -22.56 13.94
CA GLU A 79 -9.71 -22.64 12.98
C GLU A 79 -9.92 -21.64 11.83
N TYR A 80 -8.82 -21.06 11.30
CA TYR A 80 -8.86 -20.18 10.13
C TYR A 80 -8.87 -20.92 8.78
N GLY A 81 -8.64 -22.22 8.81
CA GLY A 81 -8.60 -23.06 7.61
C GLY A 81 -8.49 -24.54 7.96
N ASN A 82 -8.07 -25.37 7.03
CA ASN A 82 -7.79 -26.78 7.26
C ASN A 82 -6.58 -26.96 8.19
N PRO A 83 -6.39 -28.14 8.79
CA PRO A 83 -5.23 -28.41 9.63
C PRO A 83 -3.91 -28.02 8.93
N GLY A 84 -3.10 -27.21 9.63
CA GLY A 84 -1.84 -26.69 9.10
C GLY A 84 -1.95 -25.41 8.27
N GLN A 85 -3.15 -24.93 7.95
CA GLN A 85 -3.35 -23.62 7.33
C GLN A 85 -3.43 -22.51 8.38
N ALA A 86 -2.93 -21.34 8.03
CA ALA A 86 -2.92 -20.16 8.89
C ALA A 86 -3.21 -18.89 8.09
N ILE A 87 -3.73 -17.88 8.76
CA ILE A 87 -3.57 -16.49 8.35
C ILE A 87 -2.40 -15.88 9.12
N TYR A 88 -1.86 -14.76 8.68
CA TYR A 88 -0.64 -14.24 9.28
C TYR A 88 -0.85 -12.83 9.82
N SER A 89 -0.51 -12.63 11.09
CA SER A 89 -0.47 -11.29 11.68
C SER A 89 0.82 -10.59 11.25
N VAL A 90 0.69 -9.38 10.74
CA VAL A 90 1.83 -8.55 10.35
C VAL A 90 1.58 -7.09 10.73
N SER A 91 2.60 -6.42 11.26
CA SER A 91 2.52 -4.98 11.51
C SER A 91 2.34 -4.23 10.19
N ARG A 92 1.30 -3.39 10.11
CA ARG A 92 1.06 -2.57 8.91
C ARG A 92 2.24 -1.64 8.60
N ALA A 93 2.86 -1.08 9.62
CA ALA A 93 3.97 -0.16 9.45
C ALA A 93 5.22 -0.89 8.95
N GLU A 94 5.56 -2.05 9.54
CA GLU A 94 6.70 -2.87 9.12
C GLU A 94 6.49 -3.42 7.71
N LEU A 95 5.30 -3.93 7.40
CA LEU A 95 4.98 -4.39 6.05
C LEU A 95 5.12 -3.26 5.02
N ASN A 96 4.64 -2.06 5.36
CA ASN A 96 4.73 -0.92 4.44
C ASN A 96 6.19 -0.48 4.23
N ALA A 97 6.99 -0.42 5.30
CA ALA A 97 8.44 -0.13 5.22
C ALA A 97 9.16 -1.16 4.34
N LEU A 98 8.96 -2.46 4.65
CA LEU A 98 9.56 -3.55 3.88
C LEU A 98 9.16 -3.50 2.41
N MET A 99 7.89 -3.26 2.10
CA MET A 99 7.41 -3.18 0.71
C MET A 99 8.01 -1.99 -0.05
N MET A 100 8.29 -0.87 0.62
CA MET A 100 9.00 0.27 0.01
C MET A 100 10.46 -0.08 -0.28
N GLU A 101 11.16 -0.71 0.67
CA GLU A 101 12.55 -1.16 0.48
C GLU A 101 12.67 -2.14 -0.69
N LEU A 102 11.76 -3.11 -0.75
CA LEU A 102 11.74 -4.09 -1.83
C LEU A 102 11.44 -3.46 -3.19
N ALA A 103 10.55 -2.44 -3.22
CA ALA A 103 10.28 -1.69 -4.44
C ALA A 103 11.52 -0.93 -4.93
N GLU A 104 12.26 -0.26 -4.05
CA GLU A 104 13.51 0.42 -4.38
C GLU A 104 14.59 -0.57 -4.84
N LYS A 105 14.77 -1.69 -4.15
CA LYS A 105 15.70 -2.77 -4.55
C LYS A 105 15.38 -3.32 -5.95
N LYS A 106 14.11 -3.28 -6.37
CA LYS A 106 13.68 -3.69 -7.71
C LYS A 106 13.72 -2.56 -8.74
N GLY A 107 14.22 -1.38 -8.36
CA GLY A 107 14.46 -0.25 -9.26
C GLY A 107 13.36 0.81 -9.31
N ALA A 108 12.32 0.73 -8.48
CA ALA A 108 11.37 1.83 -8.35
C ALA A 108 12.03 3.03 -7.65
N LYS A 109 11.70 4.25 -8.09
CA LYS A 109 12.17 5.49 -7.46
C LYS A 109 11.06 6.03 -6.56
N LEU A 110 11.33 6.18 -5.26
CA LEU A 110 10.40 6.73 -4.28
C LEU A 110 10.73 8.20 -4.01
N GLU A 111 9.72 9.05 -4.08
CA GLU A 111 9.82 10.47 -3.78
C GLU A 111 8.78 10.83 -2.73
N PHE A 112 9.26 11.29 -1.57
CA PHE A 112 8.45 11.66 -0.41
C PHE A 112 8.16 13.15 -0.36
N ASN A 113 7.21 13.54 0.50
CA ASN A 113 6.74 14.91 0.65
C ASN A 113 6.20 15.50 -0.67
N GLN A 114 5.56 14.68 -1.50
CA GLN A 114 5.03 15.07 -2.79
C GLN A 114 3.50 14.91 -2.81
N LEU A 115 2.80 16.00 -2.53
CA LEU A 115 1.34 16.05 -2.58
C LEU A 115 0.88 16.21 -4.03
N CYS A 116 0.03 15.31 -4.51
CA CYS A 116 -0.63 15.48 -5.81
C CYS A 116 -1.59 16.67 -5.74
N LYS A 117 -1.39 17.67 -6.58
CA LYS A 117 -2.23 18.88 -6.68
C LYS A 117 -3.16 18.81 -7.88
N ASP A 118 -2.65 18.33 -9.00
CA ASP A 118 -3.42 18.27 -10.23
C ASP A 118 -2.97 17.12 -11.15
N VAL A 119 -3.87 16.69 -12.01
CA VAL A 119 -3.62 15.68 -13.04
C VAL A 119 -4.15 16.22 -14.37
N ASP A 120 -3.31 16.27 -15.38
CA ASP A 120 -3.69 16.54 -16.77
C ASP A 120 -3.84 15.19 -17.48
N PHE A 121 -5.08 14.80 -17.75
CA PHE A 121 -5.39 13.50 -18.35
C PHE A 121 -5.10 13.45 -19.85
N ASP A 122 -5.08 14.59 -20.53
CA ASP A 122 -4.78 14.67 -21.96
C ASP A 122 -3.29 14.55 -22.23
N LYS A 123 -2.46 15.14 -21.35
CA LYS A 123 -1.00 15.10 -21.43
C LYS A 123 -0.37 13.98 -20.63
N SER A 124 -1.16 13.23 -19.85
CA SER A 124 -0.66 12.22 -18.91
C SER A 124 0.41 12.79 -17.96
N SER A 125 0.16 13.99 -17.42
CA SER A 125 1.08 14.64 -16.48
C SER A 125 0.45 14.88 -15.12
N VAL A 126 1.29 14.92 -14.07
CA VAL A 126 0.86 15.15 -12.69
C VAL A 126 1.67 16.28 -12.09
N THR A 127 0.97 17.24 -11.50
CA THR A 127 1.60 18.32 -10.73
C THR A 127 1.63 17.96 -9.25
N PHE A 128 2.82 17.97 -8.69
CA PHE A 128 3.09 17.74 -7.27
C PHE A 128 3.57 19.02 -6.59
N GLU A 129 3.13 19.20 -5.35
CA GLU A 129 3.67 20.20 -4.43
C GLU A 129 4.52 19.50 -3.37
N ASN A 130 5.74 19.99 -3.17
CA ASN A 130 6.57 19.51 -2.06
C ASN A 130 6.03 20.10 -0.75
N THR A 131 5.58 19.25 0.17
CA THR A 131 4.91 19.65 1.43
C THR A 131 5.83 20.35 2.44
N ILE A 132 7.14 20.40 2.20
CA ILE A 132 8.11 21.10 3.04
C ILE A 132 8.47 22.46 2.46
N THR A 133 8.71 22.51 1.15
CA THR A 133 9.22 23.72 0.47
C THR A 133 8.15 24.51 -0.26
N ASN A 134 6.94 23.98 -0.38
CA ASN A 134 5.80 24.49 -1.14
C ASN A 134 6.14 24.73 -2.64
N LYS A 135 7.21 24.11 -3.14
CA LYS A 135 7.56 24.19 -4.57
C LYS A 135 6.77 23.17 -5.36
N GLU A 136 6.26 23.61 -6.50
CA GLU A 136 5.57 22.72 -7.43
C GLU A 136 6.50 22.18 -8.50
N LYS A 137 6.20 20.99 -8.97
CA LYS A 137 6.81 20.38 -10.16
C LYS A 137 5.78 19.55 -10.90
N THR A 138 5.84 19.58 -12.23
CA THR A 138 5.03 18.72 -13.10
C THR A 138 5.88 17.61 -13.68
N ILE A 139 5.34 16.43 -13.72
CA ILE A 139 6.00 15.21 -14.19
C ILE A 139 5.12 14.58 -15.27
N ASP A 140 5.72 14.34 -16.42
CA ASP A 140 5.10 13.59 -17.51
C ASP A 140 5.33 12.09 -17.32
N ALA A 141 4.36 11.29 -17.71
CA ALA A 141 4.42 9.83 -17.64
C ALA A 141 3.57 9.20 -18.75
N ASP A 142 3.98 8.04 -19.24
CA ASP A 142 3.16 7.26 -20.19
C ASP A 142 1.86 6.76 -19.54
N ILE A 143 1.93 6.43 -18.26
CA ILE A 143 0.79 5.93 -17.45
C ILE A 143 0.86 6.54 -16.05
N VAL A 144 -0.26 7.06 -15.59
CA VAL A 144 -0.47 7.51 -14.21
C VAL A 144 -1.39 6.55 -13.48
N ILE A 145 -0.94 6.02 -12.33
CA ILE A 145 -1.72 5.10 -11.50
C ILE A 145 -2.04 5.78 -10.17
N GLY A 146 -3.32 6.10 -9.94
CA GLY A 146 -3.81 6.59 -8.66
C GLY A 146 -3.85 5.47 -7.62
N ALA A 147 -2.91 5.48 -6.66
CA ALA A 147 -2.81 4.52 -5.56
C ALA A 147 -2.89 5.21 -4.19
N ASP A 148 -3.53 6.36 -4.13
CA ASP A 148 -3.57 7.32 -3.03
C ASP A 148 -4.75 7.11 -2.04
N GLY A 149 -5.44 5.96 -2.16
CA GLY A 149 -6.35 5.42 -1.15
C GLY A 149 -7.75 6.06 -1.13
N ALA A 150 -8.39 6.00 0.04
CA ALA A 150 -9.80 6.39 0.18
C ALA A 150 -10.06 7.88 -0.10
N LEU A 151 -9.11 8.75 0.20
CA LEU A 151 -9.18 10.20 -0.06
C LEU A 151 -8.34 10.58 -1.30
N SER A 152 -8.46 9.79 -2.36
CA SER A 152 -7.67 9.93 -3.59
C SER A 152 -7.90 11.26 -4.29
N GLU A 153 -6.85 12.04 -4.45
CA GLU A 153 -6.86 13.27 -5.24
C GLU A 153 -6.94 12.97 -6.75
N VAL A 154 -6.27 11.91 -7.20
CA VAL A 154 -6.36 11.48 -8.60
C VAL A 154 -7.82 11.18 -8.97
N ARG A 155 -8.55 10.44 -8.13
CA ARG A 155 -9.98 10.18 -8.35
C ARG A 155 -10.81 11.47 -8.33
N ASN A 156 -10.54 12.38 -7.38
CA ASN A 156 -11.25 13.65 -7.29
C ASN A 156 -11.07 14.45 -8.59
N LYS A 157 -9.85 14.52 -9.11
CA LYS A 157 -9.57 15.19 -10.39
C LYS A 157 -10.21 14.49 -11.59
N MET A 158 -10.29 13.17 -11.58
CA MET A 158 -11.04 12.41 -12.60
C MET A 158 -12.53 12.81 -12.61
N VAL A 159 -13.16 12.86 -11.42
CA VAL A 159 -14.57 13.26 -11.31
C VAL A 159 -14.77 14.69 -11.79
N GLU A 160 -13.90 15.62 -11.37
CA GLU A 160 -13.96 17.04 -11.70
C GLU A 160 -13.80 17.29 -13.21
N LYS A 161 -12.74 16.73 -13.82
CA LYS A 161 -12.34 17.05 -15.18
C LYS A 161 -13.03 16.22 -16.26
N LEU A 162 -13.27 14.95 -15.97
CA LEU A 162 -13.83 14.03 -16.96
C LEU A 162 -15.36 13.94 -16.89
N LYS A 163 -15.99 14.67 -15.95
CA LYS A 163 -17.45 14.69 -15.76
C LYS A 163 -18.10 13.31 -15.66
N HIS A 164 -17.36 12.32 -15.18
CA HIS A 164 -17.89 10.99 -14.93
C HIS A 164 -18.78 11.00 -13.69
N GLU A 165 -19.98 10.46 -13.81
CA GLU A 165 -20.86 10.23 -12.65
C GLU A 165 -20.35 9.03 -11.84
N PHE A 166 -19.57 9.32 -10.79
CA PHE A 166 -19.21 8.30 -9.80
C PHE A 166 -20.19 8.36 -8.63
N LYS A 167 -20.89 7.27 -8.39
CA LYS A 167 -21.68 7.13 -7.16
C LYS A 167 -20.82 6.54 -6.07
N LEU A 168 -20.53 7.34 -5.04
CA LEU A 168 -19.92 6.84 -3.81
C LEU A 168 -21.00 6.12 -3.01
N HIS A 169 -20.94 4.81 -2.93
CA HIS A 169 -21.74 4.06 -1.96
C HIS A 169 -21.08 4.20 -0.59
N LYS A 170 -21.81 4.83 0.35
CA LYS A 170 -21.42 4.94 1.76
C LYS A 170 -21.71 3.64 2.50
#